data_f64cce5ca17e385c30e8f292602eac56
#
_entry.id   f64cce5ca17e385c30e8f292602eac56
#
_cell.length_a   1.000
_cell.length_b   1.000
_cell.length_c   1.000
_cell.angle_alpha   90.00
_cell.angle_beta   90.00
_cell.angle_gamma   90.00
#
_symmetry.space_group_name_H-M   'P 1'
#
loop_
_entity.id
_entity.type
_entity.pdbx_description
1 polymer ?
#
loop_
_entity_poly.entity_id
_entity_poly.type
_entity_poly.pdbx_seq_one_letter_code
_entity_poly.pdbx_strand_id
1 'polypeptide(L)'
;LRTIVEDIGADRGFIISENGFQSGAIESAEKTNIQLTTYEDFKKVTKESIQSGVIQVYKDRLNLLETRYWSHSKKIRKKYGLRGEICDYTVTFSGHSLMHIAHMAISSAMNNDYTISLDTHSAEKRGNLAANNFPELTNWLNLNLNFLDEKILKAEIEMMKNGDFNPIFHSTEDNEFFTNIIVSQISEIVKKLEK
;
A
#
# COMPACT_ATOMS: atom_id res chain seq x y z
N LEU A 1 -21.37 -8.37 -30.26
CA LEU A 1 -20.22 -8.03 -29.44
C LEU A 1 -18.94 -7.81 -30.27
N ARG A 2 -18.65 -8.69 -31.25
CA ARG A 2 -17.47 -8.56 -32.14
C ARG A 2 -17.41 -7.16 -32.78
N THR A 3 -18.48 -6.71 -33.38
CA THR A 3 -18.61 -5.39 -33.98
C THR A 3 -18.32 -4.27 -32.97
N ILE A 4 -18.84 -4.39 -31.73
CA ILE A 4 -18.61 -3.40 -30.67
C ILE A 4 -17.13 -3.35 -30.29
N VAL A 5 -16.47 -4.52 -30.16
CA VAL A 5 -15.03 -4.60 -29.81
C VAL A 5 -14.18 -3.96 -30.91
N GLU A 6 -14.53 -4.18 -32.17
CA GLU A 6 -13.87 -3.58 -33.33
C GLU A 6 -14.13 -2.06 -33.39
N ASP A 7 -15.37 -1.62 -33.21
CA ASP A 7 -15.78 -0.22 -33.27
C ASP A 7 -15.12 0.67 -32.20
N ILE A 8 -14.92 0.12 -31.00
CA ILE A 8 -14.28 0.87 -29.88
C ILE A 8 -12.77 0.70 -29.84
N GLY A 9 -12.19 -0.10 -30.75
CA GLY A 9 -10.74 -0.35 -30.78
C GLY A 9 -10.21 -1.16 -29.60
N ALA A 10 -11.04 -1.99 -28.97
CA ALA A 10 -10.61 -2.82 -27.85
C ALA A 10 -9.85 -4.06 -28.33
N ASP A 11 -8.77 -4.43 -27.67
CA ASP A 11 -7.97 -5.61 -28.02
C ASP A 11 -8.71 -6.91 -27.75
N ARG A 12 -9.57 -6.95 -26.74
CA ARG A 12 -10.33 -8.14 -26.32
C ARG A 12 -11.72 -7.80 -25.80
N GLY A 13 -12.67 -8.73 -26.00
CA GLY A 13 -14.01 -8.69 -25.40
C GLY A 13 -14.24 -9.91 -24.53
N PHE A 14 -14.96 -9.75 -23.43
CA PHE A 14 -15.36 -10.85 -22.55
C PHE A 14 -16.87 -10.98 -22.53
N ILE A 15 -17.37 -12.21 -22.66
CA ILE A 15 -18.78 -12.56 -22.37
C ILE A 15 -18.77 -13.45 -21.14
N ILE A 16 -19.45 -12.98 -20.08
CA ILE A 16 -19.55 -13.72 -18.82
C ILE A 16 -20.96 -14.31 -18.72
N SER A 17 -21.05 -15.60 -18.49
CA SER A 17 -22.33 -16.33 -18.33
C SER A 17 -22.37 -17.06 -16.99
N GLU A 18 -23.53 -17.07 -16.33
CA GLU A 18 -23.73 -17.85 -15.10
C GLU A 18 -23.80 -19.37 -15.38
N ASN A 19 -24.36 -19.76 -16.52
CA ASN A 19 -24.70 -21.16 -16.81
C ASN A 19 -23.83 -21.79 -17.91
N GLY A 20 -22.72 -21.12 -18.30
CA GLY A 20 -21.88 -21.59 -19.41
C GLY A 20 -22.41 -21.20 -20.81
N PHE A 21 -21.95 -21.87 -21.86
CA PHE A 21 -22.19 -21.50 -23.24
C PHE A 21 -22.61 -22.71 -24.06
N GLN A 22 -23.46 -22.49 -25.03
CA GLN A 22 -23.81 -23.50 -26.03
C GLN A 22 -22.64 -23.71 -26.99
N SER A 23 -22.55 -24.89 -27.60
CA SER A 23 -21.48 -25.26 -28.55
C SER A 23 -21.30 -24.24 -29.68
N GLY A 24 -22.40 -23.78 -30.28
CA GLY A 24 -22.33 -22.78 -31.33
C GLY A 24 -21.78 -21.42 -30.91
N ALA A 25 -21.95 -21.03 -29.63
CA ALA A 25 -21.31 -19.81 -29.08
C ALA A 25 -19.82 -20.02 -28.92
N ILE A 26 -19.40 -21.19 -28.45
CA ILE A 26 -17.98 -21.54 -28.29
C ILE A 26 -17.30 -21.54 -29.67
N GLU A 27 -17.87 -22.22 -30.65
CA GLU A 27 -17.37 -22.26 -32.04
C GLU A 27 -17.27 -20.86 -32.66
N SER A 28 -18.27 -20.00 -32.39
CA SER A 28 -18.30 -18.62 -32.90
C SER A 28 -17.27 -17.71 -32.24
N ALA A 29 -16.84 -18.03 -31.03
CA ALA A 29 -15.79 -17.28 -30.31
C ALA A 29 -14.38 -17.74 -30.69
N GLU A 30 -14.24 -18.98 -31.17
CA GLU A 30 -12.97 -19.51 -31.68
C GLU A 30 -12.42 -18.60 -32.78
N LYS A 31 -11.11 -18.32 -32.72
CA LYS A 31 -10.39 -17.45 -33.68
C LYS A 31 -10.88 -16.01 -33.70
N THR A 32 -11.50 -15.54 -32.63
CA THR A 32 -11.86 -14.14 -32.43
C THR A 32 -11.13 -13.59 -31.22
N ASN A 33 -11.19 -12.25 -31.03
CA ASN A 33 -10.71 -11.59 -29.84
C ASN A 33 -11.75 -11.58 -28.68
N ILE A 34 -12.74 -12.46 -28.74
CA ILE A 34 -13.78 -12.60 -27.72
C ILE A 34 -13.51 -13.85 -26.90
N GLN A 35 -13.40 -13.66 -25.59
CA GLN A 35 -13.23 -14.73 -24.62
C GLN A 35 -14.55 -15.01 -23.89
N LEU A 36 -14.98 -16.27 -23.93
CA LEU A 36 -16.12 -16.75 -23.17
C LEU A 36 -15.63 -17.28 -21.82
N THR A 37 -16.26 -16.87 -20.75
CA THR A 37 -15.94 -17.34 -19.41
C THR A 37 -17.18 -17.47 -18.54
N THR A 38 -17.22 -18.44 -17.65
CA THR A 38 -18.28 -18.49 -16.65
C THR A 38 -18.03 -17.45 -15.56
N TYR A 39 -19.10 -17.06 -14.85
CA TYR A 39 -18.98 -16.13 -13.72
C TYR A 39 -18.02 -16.66 -12.64
N GLU A 40 -18.09 -17.97 -12.37
CA GLU A 40 -17.21 -18.61 -11.38
C GLU A 40 -15.74 -18.63 -11.84
N ASP A 41 -15.47 -18.95 -13.10
CA ASP A 41 -14.11 -18.91 -13.64
C ASP A 41 -13.56 -17.48 -13.68
N PHE A 42 -14.38 -16.52 -14.11
CA PHE A 42 -14.01 -15.11 -14.08
C PHE A 42 -13.66 -14.65 -12.67
N LYS A 43 -14.50 -14.97 -11.70
CA LYS A 43 -14.28 -14.64 -10.28
C LYS A 43 -13.01 -15.30 -9.73
N LYS A 44 -12.74 -16.55 -10.11
CA LYS A 44 -11.53 -17.27 -9.72
C LYS A 44 -10.27 -16.62 -10.28
N VAL A 45 -10.25 -16.32 -11.58
CA VAL A 45 -9.09 -15.71 -12.27
C VAL A 45 -8.83 -14.29 -11.79
N THR A 46 -9.89 -13.48 -11.56
CA THR A 46 -9.74 -12.10 -11.12
C THR A 46 -9.41 -11.96 -9.64
N LYS A 47 -9.74 -12.96 -8.82
CA LYS A 47 -9.49 -12.93 -7.37
C LYS A 47 -8.04 -12.67 -7.03
N GLU A 48 -7.12 -13.37 -7.64
CA GLU A 48 -5.67 -13.23 -7.39
C GLU A 48 -5.17 -11.84 -7.81
N SER A 49 -5.61 -11.35 -8.96
CA SER A 49 -5.26 -10.01 -9.43
C SER A 49 -5.79 -8.91 -8.51
N ILE A 50 -7.03 -9.05 -8.01
CA ILE A 50 -7.61 -8.10 -7.06
C ILE A 50 -6.84 -8.14 -5.73
N GLN A 51 -6.56 -9.33 -5.20
CA GLN A 51 -5.80 -9.48 -3.96
C GLN A 51 -4.40 -8.90 -4.06
N SER A 52 -3.70 -9.18 -5.16
CA SER A 52 -2.38 -8.61 -5.44
C SER A 52 -2.43 -7.07 -5.52
N GLY A 53 -3.42 -6.51 -6.21
CA GLY A 53 -3.62 -5.06 -6.29
C GLY A 53 -3.87 -4.41 -4.92
N VAL A 54 -4.68 -5.04 -4.08
CA VAL A 54 -4.93 -4.56 -2.70
C VAL A 54 -3.66 -4.59 -1.86
N ILE A 55 -2.87 -5.66 -1.95
CA ILE A 55 -1.58 -5.74 -1.23
C ILE A 55 -0.60 -4.66 -1.71
N GLN A 56 -0.57 -4.38 -3.01
CA GLN A 56 0.25 -3.30 -3.54
C GLN A 56 -0.14 -1.93 -2.96
N VAL A 57 -1.43 -1.64 -2.81
CA VAL A 57 -1.90 -0.40 -2.15
C VAL A 57 -1.40 -0.30 -0.71
N TYR A 58 -1.42 -1.39 0.06
CA TYR A 58 -0.85 -1.39 1.42
C TYR A 58 0.66 -1.19 1.42
N LYS A 59 1.38 -1.77 0.46
CA LYS A 59 2.82 -1.55 0.29
C LYS A 59 3.14 -0.09 0.03
N ASP A 60 2.44 0.53 -0.92
CA ASP A 60 2.64 1.94 -1.27
C ASP A 60 2.33 2.86 -0.09
N ARG A 61 1.26 2.55 0.65
CA ARG A 61 0.91 3.26 1.87
C ARG A 61 1.99 3.13 2.95
N LEU A 62 2.52 1.93 3.16
CA LEU A 62 3.61 1.70 4.11
C LEU A 62 4.85 2.53 3.73
N ASN A 63 5.23 2.54 2.45
CA ASN A 63 6.36 3.33 1.94
C ASN A 63 6.18 4.83 2.23
N LEU A 64 4.97 5.37 2.06
CA LEU A 64 4.67 6.77 2.41
C LEU A 64 4.82 7.05 3.90
N LEU A 65 4.33 6.16 4.76
CA LEU A 65 4.46 6.28 6.22
C LEU A 65 5.92 6.17 6.66
N GLU A 66 6.70 5.29 6.04
CA GLU A 66 8.14 5.18 6.26
C GLU A 66 8.89 6.46 5.88
N THR A 67 8.59 7.02 4.72
CA THR A 67 9.18 8.28 4.27
C THR A 67 8.95 9.39 5.31
N ARG A 68 7.73 9.54 5.83
CA ARG A 68 7.43 10.50 6.90
C ARG A 68 8.15 10.15 8.19
N TYR A 69 8.13 8.92 8.63
CA TYR A 69 8.77 8.48 9.86
C TYR A 69 10.29 8.71 9.84
N TRP A 70 10.95 8.36 8.73
CA TRP A 70 12.40 8.49 8.58
C TRP A 70 12.84 9.92 8.27
N SER A 71 11.95 10.82 7.85
CA SER A 71 12.28 12.24 7.67
C SER A 71 12.67 12.93 8.97
N HIS A 72 12.27 12.36 10.12
CA HIS A 72 12.64 12.87 11.43
C HIS A 72 13.88 12.15 11.98
N SER A 73 14.80 12.91 12.60
CA SER A 73 16.00 12.34 13.20
C SER A 73 15.65 11.37 14.35
N LYS A 74 16.57 10.43 14.65
CA LYS A 74 16.41 9.49 15.78
C LYS A 74 16.09 10.20 17.11
N LYS A 75 16.74 11.35 17.37
CA LYS A 75 16.53 12.17 18.58
C LYS A 75 15.09 12.69 18.64
N ILE A 76 14.59 13.20 17.53
CA ILE A 76 13.23 13.72 17.42
C ILE A 76 12.20 12.59 17.58
N ARG A 77 12.38 11.46 16.88
CA ARG A 77 11.46 10.32 17.02
C ARG A 77 11.38 9.80 18.48
N LYS A 78 12.49 9.78 19.21
CA LYS A 78 12.49 9.45 20.65
C LYS A 78 11.73 10.50 21.47
N LYS A 79 12.04 11.78 21.28
CA LYS A 79 11.43 12.89 22.01
C LYS A 79 9.90 12.89 21.90
N TYR A 80 9.38 12.55 20.72
CA TYR A 80 7.95 12.58 20.42
C TYR A 80 7.27 11.20 20.44
N GLY A 81 7.88 10.20 21.07
CA GLY A 81 7.26 8.89 21.33
C GLY A 81 7.04 8.01 20.09
N LEU A 82 7.70 8.30 18.96
CA LEU A 82 7.66 7.48 17.77
C LEU A 82 8.61 6.28 17.83
N ARG A 83 9.59 6.32 18.71
CA ARG A 83 10.62 5.30 18.90
C ARG A 83 10.86 5.04 20.38
N GLY A 84 10.55 3.82 20.84
CA GLY A 84 10.93 3.36 22.18
C GLY A 84 12.44 3.09 22.31
N GLU A 85 12.93 2.98 23.54
CA GLU A 85 14.28 2.52 23.82
C GLU A 85 14.41 1.02 23.57
N ILE A 86 15.57 0.58 23.07
CA ILE A 86 15.81 -0.84 22.73
C ILE A 86 15.74 -1.75 23.98
N CYS A 87 16.02 -1.19 25.15
CA CYS A 87 16.04 -1.91 26.44
C CYS A 87 14.76 -1.67 27.26
N ASP A 88 13.80 -0.92 26.74
CA ASP A 88 12.55 -0.67 27.44
C ASP A 88 11.56 -1.79 27.07
N TYR A 89 11.59 -2.85 27.86
CA TYR A 89 10.63 -3.97 27.79
C TYR A 89 9.24 -3.54 28.27
N THR A 90 9.09 -2.32 28.75
CA THR A 90 7.80 -1.74 29.09
C THR A 90 7.21 -1.08 27.85
N VAL A 91 6.17 -1.63 27.34
CA VAL A 91 4.99 -1.16 26.61
C VAL A 91 5.11 0.17 25.85
N THR A 92 6.27 0.55 25.33
CA THR A 92 6.41 1.77 24.55
C THR A 92 6.23 1.50 23.06
N PHE A 93 5.47 2.35 22.39
CA PHE A 93 5.26 2.29 20.96
C PHE A 93 6.59 2.37 20.21
N SER A 94 6.77 1.50 19.22
CA SER A 94 7.88 1.55 18.29
C SER A 94 7.38 1.52 16.85
N GLY A 95 7.38 2.66 16.18
CA GLY A 95 7.02 2.74 14.75
C GLY A 95 7.89 1.85 13.88
N HIS A 96 9.20 1.77 14.17
CA HIS A 96 10.11 0.88 13.46
C HIS A 96 9.70 -0.60 13.53
N SER A 97 9.35 -1.08 14.72
CA SER A 97 8.91 -2.48 14.89
C SER A 97 7.59 -2.75 14.17
N LEU A 98 6.67 -1.79 14.21
CA LEU A 98 5.39 -1.94 13.52
C LEU A 98 5.57 -1.96 11.99
N MET A 99 6.41 -1.08 11.45
CA MET A 99 6.73 -1.06 10.01
C MET A 99 7.40 -2.37 9.58
N HIS A 100 8.35 -2.88 10.36
CA HIS A 100 9.00 -4.16 10.07
C HIS A 100 8.01 -5.32 9.96
N ILE A 101 7.05 -5.41 10.90
CA ILE A 101 6.01 -6.44 10.86
C ILE A 101 5.10 -6.25 9.64
N ALA A 102 4.73 -5.00 9.33
CA ALA A 102 3.92 -4.72 8.16
C ALA A 102 4.62 -5.12 6.85
N HIS A 103 5.94 -4.88 6.76
CA HIS A 103 6.75 -5.37 5.64
C HIS A 103 6.75 -6.90 5.52
N MET A 104 6.94 -7.59 6.63
CA MET A 104 6.88 -9.07 6.64
C MET A 104 5.52 -9.56 6.17
N ALA A 105 4.44 -8.98 6.69
CA ALA A 105 3.08 -9.34 6.32
C ALA A 105 2.79 -9.09 4.83
N ILE A 106 3.19 -7.95 4.30
CA ILE A 106 3.04 -7.60 2.89
C ILE A 106 3.89 -8.51 2.00
N SER A 107 5.13 -8.78 2.39
CA SER A 107 6.04 -9.67 1.64
C SER A 107 5.50 -11.09 1.55
N SER A 108 4.96 -11.63 2.65
CA SER A 108 4.29 -12.94 2.68
C SER A 108 3.07 -12.96 1.76
N ALA A 109 2.24 -11.92 1.84
CA ALA A 109 1.04 -11.79 1.02
C ALA A 109 1.32 -11.66 -0.49
N MET A 110 2.43 -11.05 -0.88
CA MET A 110 2.88 -11.00 -2.28
C MET A 110 3.23 -12.37 -2.85
N ASN A 111 3.52 -13.34 -1.98
CA ASN A 111 3.72 -14.74 -2.32
C ASN A 111 2.44 -15.59 -2.13
N ASN A 112 1.27 -14.95 -2.04
CA ASN A 112 -0.03 -15.59 -1.76
C ASN A 112 -0.10 -16.35 -0.42
N ASP A 113 0.82 -16.07 0.50
CA ASP A 113 0.77 -16.58 1.86
C ASP A 113 0.18 -15.50 2.78
N TYR A 114 -1.07 -15.70 3.16
CA TYR A 114 -1.82 -14.80 4.03
C TYR A 114 -1.82 -15.27 5.49
N THR A 115 -1.16 -16.40 5.77
CA THR A 115 -1.07 -16.97 7.11
C THR A 115 0.17 -16.44 7.80
N ILE A 116 -0.01 -15.51 8.72
CA ILE A 116 1.09 -14.91 9.46
C ILE A 116 0.79 -14.82 10.95
N SER A 117 1.76 -15.22 11.77
CA SER A 117 1.78 -14.90 13.18
C SER A 117 2.41 -13.53 13.34
N LEU A 118 1.64 -12.62 13.92
CA LEU A 118 2.03 -11.24 14.15
C LEU A 118 2.51 -11.04 15.58
N ASP A 119 2.87 -12.15 16.25
CA ASP A 119 3.44 -12.10 17.59
C ASP A 119 4.80 -11.46 17.56
N THR A 120 4.91 -10.32 18.20
CA THR A 120 6.14 -9.57 18.29
C THR A 120 6.15 -8.74 19.56
N HIS A 121 7.33 -8.34 19.95
CA HIS A 121 7.64 -7.65 21.19
C HIS A 121 7.12 -6.22 21.32
N SER A 122 6.31 -5.70 20.42
CA SER A 122 5.73 -4.36 20.58
C SER A 122 4.30 -4.44 21.12
N ALA A 123 4.07 -3.78 22.22
CA ALA A 123 2.87 -3.91 23.03
C ALA A 123 1.63 -3.19 22.47
N GLU A 124 1.77 -2.17 21.65
CA GLU A 124 0.65 -1.40 21.11
C GLU A 124 0.28 -1.84 19.68
N LYS A 125 -0.19 -3.07 19.52
CA LYS A 125 -0.77 -3.54 18.25
C LYS A 125 -2.28 -3.49 18.27
N ARG A 126 -2.86 -3.22 17.13
CA ARG A 126 -4.31 -3.21 16.92
C ARG A 126 -4.76 -4.49 16.25
N GLY A 127 -5.84 -5.10 16.77
CA GLY A 127 -6.47 -6.30 16.24
C GLY A 127 -5.81 -7.61 16.69
N ASN A 128 -6.18 -8.69 16.01
CA ASN A 128 -5.65 -10.03 16.32
C ASN A 128 -4.16 -10.14 15.96
N LEU A 129 -3.41 -10.88 16.77
CA LEU A 129 -1.97 -11.11 16.56
C LEU A 129 -1.67 -12.22 15.52
N ALA A 130 -2.69 -12.74 14.87
CA ALA A 130 -2.54 -13.71 13.79
C ALA A 130 -3.57 -13.41 12.68
N ALA A 131 -3.18 -13.66 11.45
CA ALA A 131 -4.07 -13.70 10.30
C ALA A 131 -3.96 -15.06 9.64
N ASN A 132 -5.09 -15.64 9.21
CA ASN A 132 -5.16 -16.96 8.59
C ASN A 132 -5.64 -16.87 7.13
N ASN A 133 -6.01 -15.70 6.68
CA ASN A 133 -6.56 -15.47 5.35
C ASN A 133 -6.40 -14.01 4.93
N PHE A 134 -6.63 -13.76 3.65
CA PHE A 134 -6.54 -12.42 3.06
C PHE A 134 -7.37 -11.34 3.77
N PRO A 135 -8.66 -11.53 4.11
CA PRO A 135 -9.44 -10.54 4.83
C PRO A 135 -8.88 -10.20 6.21
N GLU A 136 -8.43 -11.19 6.97
CA GLU A 136 -7.84 -10.97 8.30
C GLU A 136 -6.53 -10.19 8.20
N LEU A 137 -5.68 -10.54 7.23
CA LEU A 137 -4.41 -9.85 7.01
C LEU A 137 -4.63 -8.39 6.58
N THR A 138 -5.51 -8.15 5.62
CA THR A 138 -5.81 -6.78 5.15
C THR A 138 -6.46 -5.94 6.23
N ASN A 139 -7.33 -6.52 7.07
CA ASN A 139 -7.88 -5.84 8.24
C ASN A 139 -6.78 -5.46 9.24
N TRP A 140 -5.86 -6.36 9.54
CA TRP A 140 -4.72 -6.07 10.42
C TRP A 140 -3.83 -4.96 9.84
N LEU A 141 -3.48 -5.03 8.57
CA LEU A 141 -2.70 -3.99 7.88
C LEU A 141 -3.41 -2.64 7.97
N ASN A 142 -4.70 -2.60 7.67
CA ASN A 142 -5.47 -1.37 7.71
C ASN A 142 -5.48 -0.74 9.11
N LEU A 143 -5.76 -1.52 10.16
CA LEU A 143 -5.80 -1.04 11.54
C LEU A 143 -4.44 -0.51 12.00
N ASN A 144 -3.37 -1.23 11.68
CA ASN A 144 -2.03 -0.89 12.17
C ASN A 144 -1.36 0.23 11.38
N LEU A 145 -1.59 0.32 10.07
CA LEU A 145 -1.11 1.47 9.29
C LEU A 145 -1.88 2.75 9.62
N ASN A 146 -3.19 2.67 9.90
CA ASN A 146 -3.96 3.81 10.43
C ASN A 146 -3.40 4.27 11.78
N PHE A 147 -3.10 3.32 12.67
CA PHE A 147 -2.53 3.63 13.97
C PHE A 147 -1.14 4.28 13.87
N LEU A 148 -0.28 3.77 12.99
CA LEU A 148 1.03 4.37 12.72
C LEU A 148 0.89 5.80 12.18
N ASP A 149 0.00 6.03 11.23
CA ASP A 149 -0.27 7.35 10.65
C ASP A 149 -0.77 8.33 11.72
N GLU A 150 -1.71 7.91 12.57
CA GLU A 150 -2.21 8.71 13.68
C GLU A 150 -1.07 9.10 14.67
N LYS A 151 -0.18 8.15 14.99
CA LYS A 151 0.96 8.40 15.88
C LYS A 151 1.94 9.41 15.25
N ILE A 152 2.26 9.25 13.97
CA ILE A 152 3.14 10.18 13.25
C ILE A 152 2.50 11.56 13.19
N LEU A 153 1.23 11.66 12.81
CA LEU A 153 0.52 12.93 12.71
C LEU A 153 0.48 13.68 14.05
N LYS A 154 0.16 12.99 15.15
CA LYS A 154 0.15 13.59 16.49
C LYS A 154 1.54 14.11 16.89
N ALA A 155 2.57 13.33 16.62
CA ALA A 155 3.95 13.73 16.88
C ALA A 155 4.35 14.97 16.05
N GLU A 156 4.03 15.00 14.76
CA GLU A 156 4.32 16.13 13.88
C GLU A 156 3.59 17.41 14.31
N ILE A 157 2.34 17.32 14.75
CA ILE A 157 1.59 18.45 15.31
C ILE A 157 2.29 19.00 16.56
N GLU A 158 2.75 18.14 17.46
CA GLU A 158 3.49 18.56 18.64
C GLU A 158 4.88 19.13 18.29
N MET A 159 5.56 18.57 17.28
CA MET A 159 6.79 19.12 16.75
C MET A 159 6.59 20.55 16.20
N MET A 160 5.50 20.78 15.46
CA MET A 160 5.16 22.10 14.91
C MET A 160 4.91 23.11 16.04
N LYS A 161 4.16 22.73 17.09
CA LYS A 161 3.90 23.60 18.24
C LYS A 161 5.18 23.99 18.99
N ASN A 162 6.15 23.09 19.04
CA ASN A 162 7.41 23.28 19.76
C ASN A 162 8.55 23.84 18.88
N GLY A 163 8.32 24.09 17.60
CA GLY A 163 9.34 24.57 16.66
C GLY A 163 10.39 23.50 16.27
N ASP A 164 10.09 22.23 16.52
CA ASP A 164 11.00 21.10 16.23
C ASP A 164 10.67 20.40 14.90
N PHE A 165 9.65 20.86 14.17
CA PHE A 165 9.26 20.27 12.89
C PHE A 165 10.24 20.70 11.79
N ASN A 166 11.20 19.85 11.51
CA ASN A 166 12.19 20.04 10.45
C ASN A 166 12.47 18.69 9.75
N PRO A 167 11.52 18.22 8.92
CA PRO A 167 11.69 16.95 8.23
C PRO A 167 12.75 17.03 7.14
N ILE A 168 13.59 15.98 7.04
CA ILE A 168 14.58 15.82 5.98
C ILE A 168 14.17 14.59 5.18
N PHE A 169 13.63 14.81 4.01
CA PHE A 169 13.27 13.73 3.11
C PHE A 169 14.51 13.27 2.36
N HIS A 170 14.86 12.00 2.54
CA HIS A 170 15.88 11.36 1.73
C HIS A 170 15.24 10.96 0.41
N SER A 171 15.82 11.39 -0.71
CA SER A 171 15.38 10.95 -2.02
C SER A 171 15.60 9.44 -2.16
N THR A 172 14.57 8.70 -2.53
CA THR A 172 14.71 7.41 -3.18
C THR A 172 14.85 7.66 -4.68
N GLU A 173 15.41 6.72 -5.44
CA GLU A 173 15.58 6.88 -6.90
C GLU A 173 14.29 7.35 -7.60
N ASP A 174 13.14 6.83 -7.17
CA ASP A 174 11.83 7.24 -7.68
C ASP A 174 11.43 8.68 -7.24
N ASN A 175 11.89 9.13 -6.09
CA ASN A 175 11.63 10.48 -5.58
C ASN A 175 12.60 11.53 -6.13
N GLU A 176 13.78 11.17 -6.62
CA GLU A 176 14.71 12.13 -7.21
C GLU A 176 14.10 12.84 -8.41
N PHE A 177 13.36 12.12 -9.25
CA PHE A 177 12.70 12.71 -10.40
C PHE A 177 11.66 13.76 -9.96
N PHE A 178 10.79 13.43 -9.01
CA PHE A 178 9.78 14.36 -8.49
C PHE A 178 10.41 15.51 -7.69
N THR A 179 11.42 15.23 -6.87
CA THR A 179 12.13 16.25 -6.10
C THR A 179 12.81 17.25 -7.03
N ASN A 180 13.46 16.80 -8.09
CA ASN A 180 14.12 17.65 -9.07
C ASN A 180 13.14 18.52 -9.85
N ILE A 181 11.95 17.98 -10.21
CA ILE A 181 10.88 18.76 -10.85
C ILE A 181 10.38 19.86 -9.90
N ILE A 182 10.06 19.50 -8.66
CA ILE A 182 9.53 20.45 -7.66
C ILE A 182 10.58 21.54 -7.37
N VAL A 183 11.83 21.17 -7.14
CA VAL A 183 12.92 22.13 -6.88
C VAL A 183 13.13 23.05 -8.06
N SER A 184 13.09 22.55 -9.31
CA SER A 184 13.20 23.40 -10.51
C SER A 184 12.04 24.37 -10.63
N GLN A 185 10.80 23.92 -10.39
CA GLN A 185 9.62 24.78 -10.44
C GLN A 185 9.62 25.86 -9.35
N ILE A 186 9.99 25.49 -8.11
CA ILE A 186 10.14 26.45 -7.01
C ILE A 186 11.22 27.48 -7.34
N SER A 187 12.37 27.05 -7.87
CA SER A 187 13.47 27.94 -8.27
C SER A 187 13.04 28.92 -9.37
N GLU A 188 12.20 28.49 -10.32
CA GLU A 188 11.65 29.39 -11.34
C GLU A 188 10.66 30.41 -10.77
N ILE A 189 9.83 29.99 -9.81
CA ILE A 189 8.88 30.89 -9.13
C ILE A 189 9.65 31.94 -8.32
N VAL A 190 10.65 31.55 -7.55
CA VAL A 190 11.47 32.48 -6.77
C VAL A 190 12.15 33.49 -7.68
N LYS A 191 12.78 33.06 -8.81
CA LYS A 191 13.39 33.97 -9.79
C LYS A 191 12.42 34.96 -10.44
N LYS A 192 11.11 34.60 -10.51
CA LYS A 192 10.07 35.49 -11.03
C LYS A 192 9.59 36.51 -9.99
N LEU A 193 9.70 36.19 -8.69
CA LEU A 193 9.32 37.09 -7.60
C LEU A 193 10.44 38.10 -7.24
N GLU A 194 11.68 37.81 -7.62
CA GLU A 194 12.84 38.71 -7.43
C GLU A 194 13.06 39.70 -8.55
N LYS A 195 12.21 39.71 -9.58
CA LYS A 195 12.18 40.68 -10.67
C LYS A 195 11.01 41.64 -10.53
#